data_3bc4611f3db9ecdb518bcd332603aeb8
#
_entry.id   3bc4611f3db9ecdb518bcd332603aeb8
#
_cell.length_a   1.000
_cell.length_b   1.000
_cell.length_c   1.000
_cell.angle_alpha   90.00
_cell.angle_beta   90.00
_cell.angle_gamma   90.00
#
_symmetry.space_group_name_H-M   'P 1'
#
loop_
_entity.id
_entity.type
_entity.pdbx_description
1 polymer ?
#
loop_
_entity_poly.entity_id
_entity_poly.type
_entity_poly.pdbx_seq_one_letter_code
_entity_poly.pdbx_strand_id
1 'polypeptide(L)'
;MINDVNSIPAVTMANVSKSFGDFKALQDINLTVMNGEKVVVCGPSGSGKSTLVRCINGLESHENGSINVIGEEVTPRIKQNALFRSKIGMVFQQFNLFPHLTVMQNLILGPMKTLGMNKKDALKRAEALLERVQIPEQSEKKPSQLSGGQQQRVAI
;
A
#
# COMPACT_ATOMS: atom_id res chain seq x y z
N MET A 1 1.13 28.53 18.04
CA MET A 1 2.13 27.92 17.16
C MET A 1 1.41 26.90 16.32
N ILE A 2 1.17 27.19 15.05
CA ILE A 2 0.57 26.25 14.10
C ILE A 2 1.69 25.24 13.78
N ASN A 3 1.58 24.04 14.31
CA ASN A 3 2.48 22.95 13.91
C ASN A 3 2.27 22.71 12.42
N ASP A 4 3.27 23.08 11.63
CA ASP A 4 3.33 22.83 10.18
C ASP A 4 3.30 21.32 9.94
N VAL A 5 2.12 20.78 9.62
CA VAL A 5 1.92 19.36 9.30
C VAL A 5 2.79 18.94 8.08
N ASN A 6 3.31 19.93 7.34
CA ASN A 6 4.24 19.75 6.22
C ASN A 6 5.70 19.50 6.64
N SER A 7 6.04 19.62 7.92
CA SER A 7 7.43 19.44 8.39
C SER A 7 7.81 18.00 8.71
N ILE A 8 6.84 17.10 8.86
CA ILE A 8 7.11 15.70 9.18
C ILE A 8 7.18 14.88 7.89
N PRO A 9 8.30 14.17 7.63
CA PRO A 9 8.39 13.29 6.48
C PRO A 9 7.31 12.18 6.50
N ALA A 10 6.75 11.88 5.33
CA ALA A 10 5.85 10.74 5.17
C ALA A 10 6.58 9.41 5.34
N VAL A 11 7.82 9.33 4.83
CA VAL A 11 8.69 8.15 4.96
C VAL A 11 10.11 8.61 5.22
N THR A 12 10.79 7.96 6.18
CA THR A 12 12.25 8.04 6.32
C THR A 12 12.84 6.65 6.42
N MET A 13 13.96 6.44 5.74
CA MET A 13 14.80 5.26 5.82
C MET A 13 16.23 5.68 6.15
N ALA A 14 16.83 5.06 7.15
CA ALA A 14 18.20 5.34 7.55
C ALA A 14 19.02 4.04 7.59
N ASN A 15 20.04 3.93 6.75
CA ASN A 15 20.98 2.81 6.62
C ASN A 15 20.28 1.45 6.47
N VAL A 16 19.19 1.40 5.72
CA VAL A 16 18.34 0.21 5.60
C VAL A 16 19.00 -0.81 4.67
N SER A 17 19.20 -2.02 5.19
CA SER A 17 19.75 -3.15 4.44
C SER A 17 18.85 -4.37 4.53
N LYS A 18 18.80 -5.15 3.44
CA LYS A 18 18.02 -6.39 3.33
C LYS A 18 18.69 -7.37 2.39
N SER A 19 18.86 -8.61 2.85
CA SER A 19 19.36 -9.71 2.04
C SER A 19 18.34 -10.85 1.92
N PHE A 20 18.48 -11.65 0.89
CA PHE A 20 17.80 -12.93 0.69
C PHE A 20 18.88 -14.00 0.42
N GLY A 21 19.30 -14.72 1.46
CA GLY A 21 20.51 -15.53 1.43
C GLY A 21 21.71 -14.65 1.10
N ASP A 22 22.49 -15.02 0.08
CA ASP A 22 23.67 -14.26 -0.35
C ASP A 22 23.34 -13.02 -1.21
N PHE A 23 22.09 -12.89 -1.66
CA PHE A 23 21.67 -11.77 -2.49
C PHE A 23 21.30 -10.55 -1.64
N LYS A 24 22.10 -9.49 -1.75
CA LYS A 24 21.86 -8.21 -1.09
C LYS A 24 20.89 -7.37 -1.92
N ALA A 25 19.62 -7.36 -1.53
CA ALA A 25 18.56 -6.64 -2.23
C ALA A 25 18.55 -5.14 -1.94
N LEU A 26 18.88 -4.75 -0.69
CA LEU A 26 19.03 -3.36 -0.26
C LEU A 26 20.34 -3.24 0.53
N GLN A 27 21.12 -2.18 0.30
CA GLN A 27 22.37 -1.91 0.98
C GLN A 27 22.43 -0.44 1.38
N ASP A 28 22.44 -0.19 2.69
CA ASP A 28 22.58 1.14 3.31
C ASP A 28 21.71 2.23 2.69
N ILE A 29 20.44 1.89 2.42
CA ILE A 29 19.50 2.79 1.78
C ILE A 29 19.12 3.91 2.74
N ASN A 30 19.31 5.14 2.29
CA ASN A 30 18.87 6.36 2.94
C ASN A 30 17.88 7.07 2.03
N LEU A 31 16.67 7.32 2.52
CA LEU A 31 15.59 7.95 1.75
C LEU A 31 14.72 8.78 2.68
N THR A 32 14.38 9.99 2.24
CA THR A 32 13.35 10.82 2.89
C THR A 32 12.33 11.21 1.86
N VAL A 33 11.05 10.99 2.16
CA VAL A 33 9.92 11.41 1.33
C VAL A 33 9.05 12.33 2.17
N MET A 34 8.84 13.54 1.70
CA MET A 34 8.01 14.54 2.38
C MET A 34 6.53 14.32 2.09
N ASN A 35 5.65 14.87 2.92
CA ASN A 35 4.22 14.86 2.66
C ASN A 35 3.90 15.52 1.31
N GLY A 36 3.08 14.84 0.48
CA GLY A 36 2.69 15.30 -0.85
C GLY A 36 3.75 15.11 -1.94
N GLU A 37 4.96 14.66 -1.58
CA GLU A 37 6.01 14.39 -2.56
C GLU A 37 5.69 13.14 -3.40
N LYS A 38 6.10 13.17 -4.67
CA LYS A 38 6.01 12.04 -5.60
C LYS A 38 7.42 11.57 -5.93
N VAL A 39 7.74 10.34 -5.55
CA VAL A 39 9.04 9.72 -5.80
C VAL A 39 8.90 8.60 -6.80
N VAL A 40 9.77 8.58 -7.81
CA VAL A 40 9.86 7.51 -8.79
C VAL A 40 11.12 6.69 -8.55
N VAL A 41 10.95 5.38 -8.33
CA VAL A 41 12.07 4.45 -8.16
C VAL A 41 12.30 3.69 -9.46
N CYS A 42 13.42 3.98 -10.13
CA CYS A 42 13.82 3.39 -11.40
C CYS A 42 14.98 2.41 -11.23
N GLY A 43 15.09 1.46 -12.15
CA GLY A 43 16.20 0.49 -12.19
C GLY A 43 15.80 -0.82 -12.88
N PRO A 44 16.77 -1.68 -13.22
CA PRO A 44 16.53 -2.95 -13.88
C PRO A 44 15.71 -3.92 -13.03
N SER A 45 15.22 -5.02 -13.64
CA SER A 45 14.58 -6.11 -12.90
C SER A 45 15.56 -6.69 -11.88
N GLY A 46 15.08 -7.02 -10.68
CA GLY A 46 15.93 -7.56 -9.61
C GLY A 46 16.72 -6.51 -8.80
N SER A 47 16.66 -5.20 -9.12
CA SER A 47 17.42 -4.16 -8.40
C SER A 47 16.85 -3.75 -7.02
N GLY A 48 15.95 -4.53 -6.43
CA GLY A 48 15.45 -4.27 -5.07
C GLY A 48 14.27 -3.32 -4.95
N LYS A 49 13.74 -2.72 -6.05
CA LYS A 49 12.61 -1.75 -6.01
C LYS A 49 11.39 -2.25 -5.25
N SER A 50 10.95 -3.46 -5.57
CA SER A 50 9.78 -4.06 -4.89
C SER A 50 10.08 -4.39 -3.43
N THR A 51 11.32 -4.77 -3.11
CA THR A 51 11.77 -5.02 -1.74
C THR A 51 11.74 -3.71 -0.93
N LEU A 52 12.23 -2.62 -1.51
CA LEU A 52 12.19 -1.29 -0.89
C LEU A 52 10.76 -0.90 -0.48
N VAL A 53 9.82 -0.97 -1.43
CA VAL A 53 8.41 -0.62 -1.17
C VAL A 53 7.79 -1.56 -0.14
N ARG A 54 8.10 -2.87 -0.21
CA ARG A 54 7.59 -3.85 0.76
C ARG A 54 8.16 -3.67 2.17
N CYS A 55 9.38 -3.15 2.30
CA CYS A 55 9.92 -2.79 3.60
C CYS A 55 9.19 -1.58 4.20
N ILE A 56 8.85 -0.57 3.39
CA ILE A 56 8.12 0.63 3.84
C ILE A 56 6.72 0.26 4.40
N ASN A 57 5.98 -0.63 3.72
CA ASN A 57 4.64 -1.02 4.19
C ASN A 57 4.63 -2.19 5.19
N GLY A 58 5.81 -2.66 5.61
CA GLY A 58 5.97 -3.75 6.57
C GLY A 58 5.63 -5.13 6.03
N LEU A 59 5.46 -5.32 4.72
CA LEU A 59 5.28 -6.66 4.12
C LEU A 59 6.58 -7.45 4.09
N GLU A 60 7.74 -6.75 4.05
CA GLU A 60 9.07 -7.37 4.14
C GLU A 60 9.83 -6.80 5.35
N SER A 61 10.71 -7.61 5.96
CA SER A 61 11.57 -7.14 7.05
C SER A 61 12.91 -6.65 6.52
N HIS A 62 13.37 -5.51 7.02
CA HIS A 62 14.77 -5.12 6.89
C HIS A 62 15.61 -5.80 7.99
N GLU A 63 16.91 -5.88 7.79
CA GLU A 63 17.87 -6.50 8.72
C GLU A 63 18.60 -5.43 9.53
N ASN A 64 18.98 -4.34 8.89
CA ASN A 64 19.68 -3.22 9.53
C ASN A 64 18.97 -1.91 9.20
N GLY A 65 19.29 -0.88 9.98
CA GLY A 65 18.74 0.45 9.82
C GLY A 65 17.35 0.63 10.46
N SER A 66 16.70 1.72 10.13
CA SER A 66 15.36 2.05 10.62
C SER A 66 14.49 2.60 9.50
N ILE A 67 13.20 2.33 9.59
CA ILE A 67 12.18 2.86 8.67
C ILE A 67 11.08 3.49 9.52
N ASN A 68 10.76 4.75 9.26
CA ASN A 68 9.61 5.43 9.86
C ASN A 68 8.61 5.81 8.77
N VAL A 69 7.34 5.56 9.03
CA VAL A 69 6.23 5.93 8.14
C VAL A 69 5.20 6.70 8.94
N ILE A 70 4.95 7.95 8.54
CA ILE A 70 3.99 8.86 9.21
C ILE A 70 4.25 8.93 10.73
N GLY A 71 5.55 9.02 11.12
CA GLY A 71 5.99 9.10 12.51
C GLY A 71 5.98 7.79 13.29
N GLU A 72 5.63 6.66 12.68
CA GLU A 72 5.65 5.34 13.31
C GLU A 72 6.81 4.49 12.77
N GLU A 73 7.64 3.92 13.64
CA GLU A 73 8.73 3.04 13.24
C GLU A 73 8.22 1.67 12.79
N VAL A 74 8.68 1.20 11.62
CA VAL A 74 8.30 -0.10 11.04
C VAL A 74 9.06 -1.23 11.73
N THR A 75 8.54 -1.69 12.85
CA THR A 75 9.10 -2.81 13.64
C THR A 75 8.40 -4.13 13.32
N PRO A 76 8.96 -5.29 13.70
CA PRO A 76 8.26 -6.58 13.60
C PRO A 76 6.89 -6.60 14.29
N ARG A 77 6.74 -5.86 15.39
CA ARG A 77 5.48 -5.74 16.14
C ARG A 77 4.43 -4.93 15.35
N ILE A 78 4.84 -3.85 14.71
CA ILE A 78 3.93 -2.98 13.95
C ILE A 78 3.42 -3.65 12.67
N LYS A 79 4.19 -4.61 12.11
CA LYS A 79 3.77 -5.40 10.94
C LYS A 79 2.49 -6.20 11.18
N GLN A 80 2.19 -6.56 12.43
CA GLN A 80 0.97 -7.26 12.80
C GLN A 80 -0.20 -6.29 13.03
N ASN A 81 0.06 -4.97 13.06
CA ASN A 81 -0.96 -3.96 13.28
C ASN A 81 -1.72 -3.65 11.98
N ALA A 82 -2.96 -4.14 11.89
CA ALA A 82 -3.84 -3.90 10.75
C ALA A 82 -4.15 -2.39 10.56
N LEU A 83 -4.23 -1.62 11.65
CA LEU A 83 -4.46 -0.17 11.60
C LEU A 83 -3.27 0.58 10.99
N PHE A 84 -2.03 0.17 11.32
CA PHE A 84 -0.84 0.74 10.66
C PHE A 84 -0.88 0.49 9.15
N ARG A 85 -1.13 -0.76 8.74
CA ARG A 85 -1.19 -1.11 7.31
C ARG A 85 -2.34 -0.42 6.56
N SER A 86 -3.44 -0.10 7.24
CA SER A 86 -4.54 0.64 6.63
C SER A 86 -4.22 2.10 6.30
N LYS A 87 -3.15 2.65 6.89
CA LYS A 87 -2.65 4.01 6.59
C LYS A 87 -1.79 4.04 5.32
N ILE A 88 -1.33 2.88 4.84
CA ILE A 88 -0.40 2.76 3.70
C ILE A 88 -1.10 1.98 2.59
N GLY A 89 -1.56 2.68 1.55
CA GLY A 89 -2.09 2.02 0.35
C GLY A 89 -0.97 1.41 -0.49
N MET A 90 -1.19 0.21 -1.02
CA MET A 90 -0.29 -0.43 -1.98
C MET A 90 -1.08 -1.03 -3.13
N VAL A 91 -0.70 -0.66 -4.36
CA VAL A 91 -1.22 -1.29 -5.57
C VAL A 91 -0.16 -2.27 -6.07
N PHE A 92 -0.52 -3.56 -6.13
CA PHE A 92 0.37 -4.61 -6.59
C PHE A 92 0.35 -4.74 -8.12
N GLN A 93 1.44 -5.21 -8.70
CA GLN A 93 1.53 -5.45 -10.14
C GLN A 93 0.47 -6.47 -10.64
N GLN A 94 0.10 -7.44 -9.82
CA GLN A 94 -0.93 -8.44 -10.11
C GLN A 94 -2.31 -8.06 -9.55
N PHE A 95 -2.50 -6.79 -9.14
CA PHE A 95 -3.70 -6.21 -8.55
C PHE A 95 -4.18 -6.90 -7.25
N ASN A 96 -3.95 -8.19 -7.06
CA ASN A 96 -4.27 -9.01 -5.87
C ASN A 96 -5.75 -8.92 -5.44
N LEU A 97 -6.66 -8.82 -6.41
CA LEU A 97 -8.08 -8.89 -6.15
C LEU A 97 -8.48 -10.33 -5.75
N PHE A 98 -9.40 -10.46 -4.82
CA PHE A 98 -9.96 -11.76 -4.44
C PHE A 98 -10.83 -12.31 -5.58
N PRO A 99 -10.42 -13.40 -6.27
CA PRO A 99 -11.06 -13.84 -7.51
C PRO A 99 -12.47 -14.42 -7.30
N HIS A 100 -12.79 -14.87 -6.09
CA HIS A 100 -14.09 -15.42 -5.73
C HIS A 100 -15.11 -14.36 -5.32
N LEU A 101 -14.68 -13.12 -5.06
CA LEU A 101 -15.52 -12.00 -4.68
C LEU A 101 -15.85 -11.12 -5.89
N THR A 102 -16.99 -10.41 -5.85
CA THR A 102 -17.30 -9.36 -6.82
C THR A 102 -16.41 -8.13 -6.59
N VAL A 103 -16.41 -7.18 -7.53
CA VAL A 103 -15.74 -5.88 -7.39
C VAL A 103 -16.22 -5.18 -6.11
N MET A 104 -17.53 -5.07 -5.94
CA MET A 104 -18.12 -4.46 -4.75
C MET A 104 -17.65 -5.14 -3.46
N GLN A 105 -17.67 -6.47 -3.43
CA GLN A 105 -17.21 -7.23 -2.27
C GLN A 105 -15.72 -7.04 -1.97
N ASN A 106 -14.87 -6.94 -3.00
CA ASN A 106 -13.45 -6.61 -2.85
C ASN A 106 -13.27 -5.25 -2.19
N LEU A 107 -14.02 -4.23 -2.63
CA LEU A 107 -13.88 -2.85 -2.14
C LEU A 107 -14.34 -2.68 -0.69
N ILE A 108 -15.44 -3.33 -0.29
CA ILE A 108 -15.99 -3.16 1.07
C ILE A 108 -15.29 -4.01 2.13
N LEU A 109 -14.55 -5.07 1.73
CA LEU A 109 -13.95 -6.01 2.67
C LEU A 109 -12.98 -5.34 3.65
N GLY A 110 -12.03 -4.56 3.15
CA GLY A 110 -11.04 -3.84 3.95
C GLY A 110 -11.70 -2.85 4.94
N PRO A 111 -12.51 -1.91 4.47
CA PRO A 111 -13.22 -0.96 5.35
C PRO A 111 -14.05 -1.62 6.44
N MET A 112 -14.77 -2.69 6.11
CA MET A 112 -15.60 -3.41 7.10
C MET A 112 -14.74 -4.17 8.12
N LYS A 113 -13.70 -4.89 7.68
CA LYS A 113 -12.89 -5.75 8.55
C LYS A 113 -11.84 -5.00 9.35
N THR A 114 -11.21 -3.98 8.77
CA THR A 114 -10.09 -3.27 9.39
C THR A 114 -10.53 -2.00 10.09
N LEU A 115 -11.48 -1.25 9.49
CA LEU A 115 -11.93 0.04 10.05
C LEU A 115 -13.25 -0.06 10.82
N GLY A 116 -13.86 -1.26 10.91
CA GLY A 116 -15.14 -1.46 11.59
C GLY A 116 -16.32 -0.72 10.95
N MET A 117 -16.19 -0.32 9.68
CA MET A 117 -17.23 0.40 8.97
C MET A 117 -18.47 -0.49 8.80
N ASN A 118 -19.66 0.05 9.04
CA ASN A 118 -20.90 -0.69 8.77
C ASN A 118 -21.09 -0.89 7.26
N LYS A 119 -21.86 -1.91 6.89
CA LYS A 119 -22.05 -2.32 5.48
C LYS A 119 -22.62 -1.21 4.61
N LYS A 120 -23.57 -0.44 5.13
CA LYS A 120 -24.26 0.63 4.39
C LYS A 120 -23.27 1.74 3.99
N ASP A 121 -22.43 2.18 4.91
CA ASP A 121 -21.43 3.22 4.65
C ASP A 121 -20.29 2.70 3.76
N ALA A 122 -19.88 1.44 3.94
CA ALA A 122 -18.89 0.79 3.09
C ALA A 122 -19.37 0.70 1.62
N LEU A 123 -20.63 0.31 1.40
CA LEU A 123 -21.24 0.27 0.07
C LEU A 123 -21.28 1.66 -0.56
N LYS A 124 -21.82 2.66 0.14
CA LYS A 124 -21.89 4.05 -0.35
C LYS A 124 -20.51 4.60 -0.74
N ARG A 125 -19.48 4.29 0.07
CA ARG A 125 -18.11 4.69 -0.23
C ARG A 125 -17.57 3.98 -1.47
N ALA A 126 -17.80 2.68 -1.60
CA ALA A 126 -17.36 1.88 -2.74
C ALA A 126 -18.03 2.35 -4.05
N GLU A 127 -19.33 2.64 -4.04
CA GLU A 127 -20.06 3.21 -5.18
C GLU A 127 -19.42 4.52 -5.64
N ALA A 128 -19.18 5.46 -4.71
CA ALA A 128 -18.56 6.74 -5.03
C ALA A 128 -17.14 6.59 -5.61
N LEU A 129 -16.37 5.58 -5.16
CA LEU A 129 -15.04 5.29 -5.70
C LEU A 129 -15.13 4.69 -7.11
N LEU A 130 -16.08 3.78 -7.37
CA LEU A 130 -16.29 3.20 -8.70
C LEU A 130 -16.72 4.28 -9.72
N GLU A 131 -17.58 5.23 -9.32
CA GLU A 131 -17.91 6.40 -10.14
C GLU A 131 -16.66 7.25 -10.45
N ARG A 132 -15.85 7.53 -9.43
CA ARG A 132 -14.62 8.31 -9.60
C ARG A 132 -13.62 7.68 -10.58
N VAL A 133 -13.53 6.35 -10.62
CA VAL A 133 -12.67 5.62 -11.57
C VAL A 133 -13.40 5.21 -12.84
N GLN A 134 -14.66 5.65 -13.04
CA GLN A 134 -15.48 5.47 -14.24
C GLN A 134 -15.72 4.01 -14.62
N ILE A 135 -16.07 3.17 -13.64
CA ILE A 135 -16.46 1.76 -13.85
C ILE A 135 -17.59 1.30 -12.91
N PRO A 136 -18.63 2.11 -12.64
CA PRO A 136 -19.69 1.73 -11.69
C PRO A 136 -20.46 0.48 -12.14
N GLU A 137 -20.59 0.25 -13.45
CA GLU A 137 -21.28 -0.89 -14.04
C GLU A 137 -20.56 -2.23 -13.83
N GLN A 138 -19.31 -2.20 -13.30
CA GLN A 138 -18.54 -3.41 -13.03
C GLN A 138 -18.74 -3.94 -11.60
N SER A 139 -19.52 -3.27 -10.76
CA SER A 139 -19.65 -3.55 -9.31
C SER A 139 -19.94 -5.02 -8.98
N GLU A 140 -20.84 -5.66 -9.74
CA GLU A 140 -21.29 -7.03 -9.51
C GLU A 140 -20.44 -8.10 -10.23
N LYS A 141 -19.48 -7.68 -11.07
CA LYS A 141 -18.61 -8.60 -11.79
C LYS A 141 -17.49 -9.13 -10.90
N LYS A 142 -16.99 -10.32 -11.24
CA LYS A 142 -15.77 -10.89 -10.64
C LYS A 142 -14.52 -10.42 -11.39
N PRO A 143 -13.33 -10.41 -10.75
CA PRO A 143 -12.07 -10.02 -11.39
C PRO A 143 -11.80 -10.69 -12.74
N SER A 144 -12.14 -11.98 -12.90
CA SER A 144 -11.97 -12.73 -14.15
C SER A 144 -12.81 -12.20 -15.32
N GLN A 145 -13.82 -11.38 -15.07
CA GLN A 145 -14.72 -10.79 -16.06
C GLN A 145 -14.28 -9.37 -16.46
N LEU A 146 -13.19 -8.87 -15.88
CA LEU A 146 -12.66 -7.53 -16.09
C LEU A 146 -11.43 -7.56 -17.00
N SER A 147 -11.28 -6.53 -17.82
CA SER A 147 -10.01 -6.27 -18.50
C SER A 147 -8.90 -5.89 -17.48
N GLY A 148 -7.63 -6.02 -17.86
CA GLY A 148 -6.51 -5.64 -17.00
C GLY A 148 -6.58 -4.18 -16.54
N GLY A 149 -6.98 -3.26 -17.40
CA GLY A 149 -7.17 -1.85 -17.03
C GLY A 149 -8.33 -1.62 -16.07
N GLN A 150 -9.42 -2.42 -16.16
CA GLN A 150 -10.52 -2.36 -15.18
C GLN A 150 -10.09 -2.94 -13.84
N GLN A 151 -9.36 -4.07 -13.82
CA GLN A 151 -8.80 -4.63 -12.58
C GLN A 151 -7.85 -3.64 -11.90
N GLN A 152 -7.03 -2.92 -12.66
CA GLN A 152 -6.14 -1.87 -12.14
C GLN A 152 -6.94 -0.75 -11.48
N ARG A 153 -8.04 -0.29 -12.10
CA ARG A 153 -8.91 0.75 -11.51
C ARG A 153 -9.61 0.28 -10.23
N VAL A 154 -9.95 -1.00 -10.14
CA VAL A 154 -10.50 -1.57 -8.89
C VAL A 154 -9.44 -1.65 -7.79
N ALA A 155 -8.16 -1.87 -8.15
CA ALA A 155 -7.06 -2.01 -7.19
C ALA A 155 -6.50 -0.68 -6.66
N ILE A 156 -6.81 0.45 -7.31
CA ILE A 156 -6.43 1.82 -6.89
C ILE A 156 -7.41 2.36 -5.84
#